data_5f57dec3f8fc3164af3d1bbc960b0fd1
#
_entry.id   5f57dec3f8fc3164af3d1bbc960b0fd1
#
_cell.length_a   1.000
_cell.length_b   1.000
_cell.length_c   1.000
_cell.angle_alpha   90.00
_cell.angle_beta   90.00
_cell.angle_gamma   90.00
#
_symmetry.space_group_name_H-M   'P 1'
#
loop_
_entity.id
_entity.type
_entity.pdbx_description
1 polymer ?
#
loop_
_entity_poly.entity_id
_entity_poly.type
_entity_poly.pdbx_seq_one_letter_code
_entity_poly.pdbx_strand_id
1 'polypeptide(L)'
;IASHYNANVFHARLAGHGVGSAGMVTSAESWLQSMVDAWKVAEYLGDEVVIVATSTGAPLTVWLLKQLGVAKKVAAVLLMSPNFKIKNPFGFLLTWPLSPYWVHLLLGRNHSWEPESPIHAKVWTSSYSTLAVIEMQKVVDWARGTDLGSIQTPLAMMCMKNDPTVNANAAKNAFERWGAAMKSNIPIRQNSDNAEHVFTGHLAGPDRTDDTVEAFSAFLKPIIV
;
A
#
# COMPACT_ATOMS: atom_id res chain seq x y z
N ILE A 1 12.81 -11.83 1.02
CA ILE A 1 12.53 -11.73 2.46
C ILE A 1 12.06 -13.08 3.00
N ALA A 2 10.92 -13.62 2.55
CA ALA A 2 10.37 -14.85 3.12
C ALA A 2 11.35 -16.02 3.12
N SER A 3 12.11 -16.22 2.06
CA SER A 3 13.14 -17.26 1.97
C SER A 3 14.26 -17.13 3.02
N HIS A 4 14.58 -15.91 3.47
CA HIS A 4 15.56 -15.68 4.52
C HIS A 4 15.08 -16.14 5.90
N TYR A 5 13.77 -16.19 6.10
CA TYR A 5 13.13 -16.56 7.37
C TYR A 5 12.39 -17.91 7.29
N ASN A 6 12.56 -18.65 6.19
CA ASN A 6 11.81 -19.88 5.94
C ASN A 6 10.29 -19.71 6.18
N ALA A 7 9.76 -18.54 5.78
CA ALA A 7 8.39 -18.13 6.04
C ALA A 7 7.45 -18.46 4.86
N ASN A 8 6.21 -18.77 5.17
CA ASN A 8 5.16 -18.87 4.19
C ASN A 8 4.83 -17.50 3.59
N VAL A 9 4.42 -17.47 2.33
CA VAL A 9 4.00 -16.24 1.63
C VAL A 9 2.57 -16.38 1.15
N PHE A 10 1.76 -15.40 1.48
CA PHE A 10 0.42 -15.26 0.94
C PHE A 10 0.26 -13.93 0.23
N HIS A 11 -0.02 -13.97 -1.07
CA HIS A 11 -0.30 -12.77 -1.87
C HIS A 11 -1.78 -12.45 -1.80
N ALA A 12 -2.14 -11.48 -0.96
CA ALA A 12 -3.51 -11.02 -0.84
C ALA A 12 -3.96 -10.35 -2.14
N ARG A 13 -5.06 -10.81 -2.72
CA ARG A 13 -5.70 -10.20 -3.89
C ARG A 13 -6.96 -9.46 -3.44
N LEU A 14 -6.97 -8.16 -3.60
CA LEU A 14 -8.15 -7.35 -3.32
C LEU A 14 -9.26 -7.60 -4.35
N ALA A 15 -10.51 -7.46 -3.92
CA ALA A 15 -11.66 -7.57 -4.82
C ALA A 15 -11.49 -6.67 -6.05
N GLY A 16 -11.79 -7.21 -7.22
CA GLY A 16 -11.66 -6.51 -8.49
C GLY A 16 -10.24 -6.43 -9.08
N HIS A 17 -9.18 -6.74 -8.33
CA HIS A 17 -7.82 -6.73 -8.84
C HIS A 17 -7.50 -8.00 -9.65
N GLY A 18 -6.69 -7.84 -10.71
CA GLY A 18 -6.22 -8.96 -11.53
C GLY A 18 -7.28 -9.60 -12.44
N VAL A 19 -8.41 -8.95 -12.64
CA VAL A 19 -9.51 -9.40 -13.53
C VAL A 19 -9.84 -8.40 -14.64
N GLY A 20 -8.89 -7.53 -14.94
CA GLY A 20 -9.00 -6.48 -15.95
C GLY A 20 -9.81 -5.26 -15.49
N SER A 21 -9.95 -4.30 -16.39
CA SER A 21 -10.58 -2.98 -16.09
C SER A 21 -12.02 -3.11 -15.59
N ALA A 22 -12.79 -4.04 -16.15
CA ALA A 22 -14.19 -4.24 -15.79
C ALA A 22 -14.35 -4.74 -14.34
N GLY A 23 -13.37 -5.48 -13.82
CA GLY A 23 -13.40 -6.01 -12.45
C GLY A 23 -13.12 -4.97 -11.36
N MET A 24 -12.50 -3.84 -11.72
CA MET A 24 -12.17 -2.77 -10.77
C MET A 24 -13.38 -1.91 -10.35
N VAL A 25 -14.59 -2.32 -10.71
CA VAL A 25 -15.84 -1.73 -10.20
C VAL A 25 -16.16 -2.39 -8.85
N THR A 26 -15.49 -1.95 -7.80
CA THR A 26 -15.65 -2.48 -6.45
C THR A 26 -15.78 -1.35 -5.44
N SER A 27 -16.21 -1.67 -4.22
CA SER A 27 -16.29 -0.70 -3.14
C SER A 27 -15.10 -0.83 -2.17
N ALA A 28 -14.87 0.21 -1.39
CA ALA A 28 -13.91 0.20 -0.29
C ALA A 28 -14.18 -0.97 0.67
N GLU A 29 -15.47 -1.23 1.00
CA GLU A 29 -15.89 -2.32 1.88
C GLU A 29 -15.48 -3.69 1.33
N SER A 30 -15.55 -3.89 0.00
CA SER A 30 -15.11 -5.14 -0.63
C SER A 30 -13.59 -5.34 -0.49
N TRP A 31 -12.81 -4.26 -0.51
CA TRP A 31 -11.38 -4.34 -0.24
C TRP A 31 -11.08 -4.62 1.23
N LEU A 32 -11.82 -3.97 2.14
CA LEU A 32 -11.71 -4.26 3.57
C LEU A 32 -12.07 -5.72 3.88
N GLN A 33 -13.12 -6.25 3.24
CA GLN A 33 -13.47 -7.68 3.36
C GLN A 33 -12.35 -8.57 2.82
N SER A 34 -11.73 -8.21 1.70
CA SER A 34 -10.57 -8.94 1.17
C SER A 34 -9.39 -8.96 2.15
N MET A 35 -9.18 -7.88 2.92
CA MET A 35 -8.16 -7.85 3.98
C MET A 35 -8.51 -8.79 5.14
N VAL A 36 -9.78 -8.88 5.52
CA VAL A 36 -10.24 -9.84 6.55
C VAL A 36 -10.03 -11.28 6.08
N ASP A 37 -10.36 -11.57 4.83
CA ASP A 37 -10.20 -12.93 4.28
C ASP A 37 -8.72 -13.29 4.15
N ALA A 38 -7.88 -12.35 3.70
CA ALA A 38 -6.43 -12.53 3.67
C ALA A 38 -5.84 -12.75 5.07
N TRP A 39 -6.34 -12.02 6.06
CA TRP A 39 -5.93 -12.18 7.46
C TRP A 39 -6.23 -13.60 7.98
N LYS A 40 -7.44 -14.11 7.75
CA LYS A 40 -7.81 -15.49 8.13
C LYS A 40 -6.87 -16.52 7.53
N VAL A 41 -6.46 -16.34 6.27
CA VAL A 41 -5.47 -17.22 5.64
C VAL A 41 -4.11 -17.08 6.31
N ALA A 42 -3.66 -15.86 6.55
CA ALA A 42 -2.36 -15.60 7.18
C ALA A 42 -2.25 -16.23 8.58
N GLU A 43 -3.31 -16.13 9.39
CA GLU A 43 -3.37 -16.77 10.72
C GLU A 43 -3.25 -18.30 10.68
N TYR A 44 -3.61 -18.92 9.55
CA TYR A 44 -3.47 -20.36 9.33
C TYR A 44 -2.06 -20.76 8.87
N LEU A 45 -1.34 -19.82 8.25
CA LEU A 45 -0.02 -20.09 7.66
C LEU A 45 1.13 -19.89 8.65
N GLY A 46 0.90 -19.20 9.77
CA GLY A 46 1.94 -18.96 10.77
C GLY A 46 1.42 -18.28 12.02
N ASP A 47 2.19 -18.42 13.11
CA ASP A 47 1.85 -17.85 14.43
C ASP A 47 2.07 -16.33 14.47
N GLU A 48 3.05 -15.84 13.70
CA GLU A 48 3.37 -14.43 13.56
C GLU A 48 3.27 -14.00 12.10
N VAL A 49 2.74 -12.81 11.86
CA VAL A 49 2.51 -12.29 10.53
C VAL A 49 3.34 -11.03 10.29
N VAL A 50 4.09 -10.99 9.19
CA VAL A 50 4.67 -9.75 8.66
C VAL A 50 3.82 -9.27 7.50
N ILE A 51 3.33 -8.04 7.58
CA ILE A 51 2.55 -7.43 6.50
C ILE A 51 3.49 -6.61 5.63
N VAL A 52 3.55 -6.95 4.33
CA VAL A 52 4.24 -6.15 3.32
C VAL A 52 3.20 -5.48 2.45
N ALA A 53 3.20 -4.16 2.41
CA ALA A 53 2.16 -3.41 1.71
C ALA A 53 2.75 -2.27 0.87
N THR A 54 2.21 -2.11 -0.35
CA THR A 54 2.57 -1.05 -1.28
C THR A 54 1.39 -0.11 -1.49
N SER A 55 1.67 1.19 -1.61
CA SER A 55 0.68 2.20 -2.02
C SER A 55 -0.59 2.17 -1.16
N THR A 56 -1.75 1.93 -1.78
CA THR A 56 -3.06 1.83 -1.11
C THR A 56 -3.15 0.64 -0.14
N GLY A 57 -2.25 -0.34 -0.24
CA GLY A 57 -2.11 -1.39 0.77
C GLY A 57 -1.81 -0.84 2.17
N ALA A 58 -1.15 0.32 2.28
CA ALA A 58 -0.83 0.93 3.57
C ALA A 58 -2.07 1.39 4.36
N PRO A 59 -3.00 2.20 3.83
CA PRO A 59 -4.22 2.56 4.54
C PRO A 59 -5.11 1.34 4.84
N LEU A 60 -5.14 0.32 3.97
CA LEU A 60 -5.82 -0.93 4.25
C LEU A 60 -5.17 -1.69 5.41
N THR A 61 -3.84 -1.69 5.50
CA THR A 61 -3.10 -2.26 6.64
C THR A 61 -3.42 -1.52 7.94
N VAL A 62 -3.48 -0.18 7.92
CA VAL A 62 -3.91 0.61 9.09
C VAL A 62 -5.29 0.17 9.56
N TRP A 63 -6.23 0.00 8.63
CA TRP A 63 -7.58 -0.46 8.97
C TRP A 63 -7.56 -1.86 9.58
N LEU A 64 -6.81 -2.78 9.00
CA LEU A 64 -6.69 -4.15 9.50
C LEU A 64 -6.10 -4.19 10.92
N LEU A 65 -5.06 -3.42 11.20
CA LEU A 65 -4.44 -3.34 12.53
C LEU A 65 -5.36 -2.79 13.62
N LYS A 66 -6.39 -2.04 13.24
CA LYS A 66 -7.42 -1.54 14.15
C LYS A 66 -8.51 -2.57 14.46
N GLN A 67 -8.51 -3.72 13.78
CA GLN A 67 -9.44 -4.79 14.10
C GLN A 67 -9.00 -5.53 15.37
N LEU A 68 -9.99 -5.99 16.15
CA LEU A 68 -9.73 -6.61 17.44
C LEU A 68 -8.81 -7.84 17.31
N GLY A 69 -7.72 -7.82 18.05
CA GLY A 69 -6.78 -8.93 18.14
C GLY A 69 -5.72 -9.00 17.04
N VAL A 70 -5.93 -8.35 15.89
CA VAL A 70 -5.00 -8.44 14.73
C VAL A 70 -3.60 -7.93 15.08
N ALA A 71 -3.49 -6.73 15.62
CA ALA A 71 -2.19 -6.11 15.93
C ALA A 71 -1.31 -6.94 16.87
N LYS A 72 -1.90 -7.83 17.68
CA LYS A 72 -1.16 -8.70 18.62
C LYS A 72 -0.38 -9.81 17.92
N LYS A 73 -0.81 -10.21 16.72
CA LYS A 73 -0.19 -11.28 15.92
C LYS A 73 0.66 -10.74 14.76
N VAL A 74 0.64 -9.42 14.54
CA VAL A 74 1.46 -8.79 13.50
C VAL A 74 2.80 -8.41 14.11
N ALA A 75 3.84 -9.15 13.75
CA ALA A 75 5.21 -8.92 14.22
C ALA A 75 5.78 -7.61 13.66
N ALA A 76 5.52 -7.30 12.39
CA ALA A 76 5.97 -6.06 11.76
C ALA A 76 5.14 -5.69 10.53
N VAL A 77 5.20 -4.41 10.18
CA VAL A 77 4.67 -3.85 8.93
C VAL A 77 5.80 -3.24 8.10
N LEU A 78 5.86 -3.60 6.84
CA LEU A 78 6.80 -3.08 5.86
C LEU A 78 6.02 -2.33 4.77
N LEU A 79 6.18 -1.01 4.71
CA LEU A 79 5.45 -0.15 3.78
C LEU A 79 6.37 0.36 2.66
N MET A 80 5.91 0.24 1.42
CA MET A 80 6.56 0.79 0.23
C MET A 80 5.64 1.81 -0.42
N SER A 81 6.15 3.02 -0.66
CA SER A 81 5.40 4.13 -1.28
C SER A 81 3.97 4.29 -0.74
N PRO A 82 3.77 4.36 0.61
CA PRO A 82 2.45 4.27 1.22
C PRO A 82 1.55 5.45 0.83
N ASN A 83 0.32 5.15 0.42
CA ASN A 83 -0.65 6.14 0.00
C ASN A 83 -1.45 6.69 1.20
N PHE A 84 -0.89 7.62 1.93
CA PHE A 84 -1.62 8.43 2.92
C PHE A 84 -2.18 9.73 2.35
N LYS A 85 -1.83 10.07 1.12
CA LYS A 85 -2.38 11.15 0.30
C LYS A 85 -1.87 10.98 -1.12
N ILE A 86 -2.72 11.10 -2.12
CA ILE A 86 -2.28 11.17 -3.51
C ILE A 86 -1.50 12.47 -3.75
N LYS A 87 -0.60 12.45 -4.74
CA LYS A 87 0.22 13.64 -5.06
C LYS A 87 -0.60 14.80 -5.59
N ASN A 88 -1.65 14.50 -6.34
CA ASN A 88 -2.54 15.52 -6.88
C ASN A 88 -3.20 16.32 -5.75
N PRO A 89 -3.02 17.65 -5.69
CA PRO A 89 -3.58 18.48 -4.63
C PRO A 89 -5.11 18.50 -4.62
N PHE A 90 -5.75 18.24 -5.74
CA PHE A 90 -7.21 18.19 -5.89
C PHE A 90 -7.82 16.83 -5.51
N GLY A 91 -7.02 15.90 -4.98
CA GLY A 91 -7.51 14.58 -4.55
C GLY A 91 -8.67 14.62 -3.56
N PHE A 92 -8.80 15.69 -2.75
CA PHE A 92 -9.91 15.88 -1.83
C PHE A 92 -11.27 15.98 -2.54
N LEU A 93 -11.31 16.38 -3.81
CA LEU A 93 -12.54 16.46 -4.60
C LEU A 93 -13.15 15.08 -4.85
N LEU A 94 -12.34 14.00 -4.81
CA LEU A 94 -12.82 12.64 -4.98
C LEU A 94 -13.78 12.20 -3.86
N THR A 95 -13.66 12.76 -2.66
CA THR A 95 -14.53 12.47 -1.52
C THR A 95 -15.44 13.63 -1.15
N TRP A 96 -15.48 14.68 -1.98
CA TRP A 96 -16.42 15.81 -1.82
C TRP A 96 -17.88 15.31 -1.94
N PRO A 97 -18.84 15.99 -1.31
CA PRO A 97 -20.25 15.58 -1.40
C PRO A 97 -20.72 15.38 -2.84
N LEU A 98 -21.45 14.27 -3.06
CA LEU A 98 -21.97 13.87 -4.35
C LEU A 98 -20.92 13.61 -5.45
N SER A 99 -19.64 13.44 -5.10
CA SER A 99 -18.55 13.16 -6.04
C SER A 99 -18.85 12.04 -7.06
N PRO A 100 -19.51 10.93 -6.70
CA PRO A 100 -19.84 9.88 -7.67
C PRO A 100 -20.69 10.36 -8.86
N TYR A 101 -21.43 11.46 -8.68
CA TYR A 101 -22.32 12.00 -9.72
C TYR A 101 -21.66 13.01 -10.63
N TRP A 102 -20.68 13.78 -10.16
CA TRP A 102 -20.09 14.88 -10.92
C TRP A 102 -18.60 14.72 -11.24
N VAL A 103 -17.87 13.91 -10.47
CA VAL A 103 -16.40 13.80 -10.64
C VAL A 103 -16.01 13.26 -12.01
N HIS A 104 -16.84 12.37 -12.59
CA HIS A 104 -16.61 11.83 -13.93
C HIS A 104 -16.73 12.88 -15.04
N LEU A 105 -17.41 14.01 -14.78
CA LEU A 105 -17.47 15.12 -15.74
C LEU A 105 -16.13 15.86 -15.84
N LEU A 106 -15.33 15.84 -14.75
CA LEU A 106 -14.02 16.50 -14.68
C LEU A 106 -12.88 15.55 -15.06
N LEU A 107 -12.94 14.30 -14.60
CA LEU A 107 -11.85 13.33 -14.74
C LEU A 107 -12.12 12.22 -15.77
N GLY A 108 -13.29 12.26 -16.45
CA GLY A 108 -13.74 11.17 -17.31
C GLY A 108 -14.26 9.97 -16.51
N ARG A 109 -14.82 8.99 -17.25
CA ARG A 109 -15.38 7.77 -16.63
C ARG A 109 -14.31 6.78 -16.19
N ASN A 110 -13.15 6.82 -16.82
CA ASN A 110 -12.03 5.92 -16.55
C ASN A 110 -10.77 6.74 -16.27
N HIS A 111 -10.01 6.25 -15.31
CA HIS A 111 -8.62 6.65 -15.09
C HIS A 111 -7.74 5.65 -15.83
N SER A 112 -6.88 6.15 -16.72
CA SER A 112 -5.99 5.31 -17.53
C SER A 112 -4.59 5.88 -17.56
N TRP A 113 -3.60 5.01 -17.72
CA TRP A 113 -2.20 5.36 -17.90
C TRP A 113 -1.54 4.38 -18.87
N GLU A 114 -0.43 4.77 -19.47
CA GLU A 114 0.28 3.93 -20.44
C GLU A 114 1.26 3.00 -19.71
N PRO A 115 1.16 1.69 -19.96
CA PRO A 115 2.13 0.73 -19.41
C PRO A 115 3.53 0.94 -20.00
N GLU A 116 4.55 0.87 -19.17
CA GLU A 116 5.95 1.07 -19.55
C GLU A 116 6.51 -0.06 -20.44
N SER A 117 5.86 -1.20 -20.48
CA SER A 117 6.26 -2.36 -21.29
C SER A 117 5.10 -3.28 -21.63
N PRO A 118 5.23 -4.17 -22.67
CA PRO A 118 4.21 -5.18 -22.98
C PRO A 118 3.93 -6.17 -21.83
N ILE A 119 4.94 -6.47 -21.01
CA ILE A 119 4.78 -7.33 -19.83
C ILE A 119 4.02 -6.58 -18.74
N HIS A 120 4.34 -5.30 -18.51
CA HIS A 120 3.62 -4.45 -17.58
C HIS A 120 2.13 -4.36 -17.93
N ALA A 121 1.79 -4.22 -19.22
CA ALA A 121 0.41 -4.22 -19.72
C ALA A 121 -0.36 -5.51 -19.42
N LYS A 122 0.33 -6.65 -19.35
CA LYS A 122 -0.30 -7.96 -19.09
C LYS A 122 -0.61 -8.21 -17.62
N VAL A 123 0.21 -7.68 -16.72
CA VAL A 123 0.14 -7.97 -15.27
C VAL A 123 -0.43 -6.83 -14.44
N TRP A 124 -0.55 -5.64 -15.02
CA TRP A 124 -1.05 -4.46 -14.34
C TRP A 124 -2.35 -3.95 -14.98
N THR A 125 -3.33 -3.59 -14.17
CA THR A 125 -4.55 -2.97 -14.68
C THR A 125 -4.29 -1.50 -14.94
N SER A 126 -4.12 -1.12 -16.22
CA SER A 126 -3.76 0.23 -16.65
C SER A 126 -4.97 1.15 -16.91
N SER A 127 -6.19 0.63 -16.81
CA SER A 127 -7.42 1.40 -16.96
C SER A 127 -8.49 0.87 -16.02
N TYR A 128 -9.13 1.75 -15.26
CA TYR A 128 -10.20 1.40 -14.33
C TYR A 128 -11.15 2.56 -14.09
N SER A 129 -12.34 2.26 -13.57
CA SER A 129 -13.37 3.25 -13.32
C SER A 129 -12.92 4.37 -12.38
N THR A 130 -13.26 5.61 -12.68
CA THR A 130 -13.07 6.75 -11.75
C THR A 130 -13.78 6.51 -10.41
N LEU A 131 -14.83 5.69 -10.36
CA LEU A 131 -15.48 5.29 -9.12
C LEU A 131 -14.52 4.50 -8.21
N ALA A 132 -13.66 3.64 -8.77
CA ALA A 132 -12.65 2.92 -7.99
C ALA A 132 -11.63 3.88 -7.34
N VAL A 133 -11.31 5.00 -8.02
CA VAL A 133 -10.43 6.05 -7.46
C VAL A 133 -11.11 6.76 -6.30
N ILE A 134 -12.43 6.98 -6.36
CA ILE A 134 -13.21 7.53 -5.24
C ILE A 134 -13.17 6.58 -4.05
N GLU A 135 -13.39 5.29 -4.28
CA GLU A 135 -13.36 4.27 -3.21
C GLU A 135 -11.97 4.19 -2.55
N MET A 136 -10.91 4.23 -3.36
CA MET A 136 -9.54 4.33 -2.86
C MET A 136 -9.36 5.57 -1.97
N GLN A 137 -9.82 6.73 -2.42
CA GLN A 137 -9.65 7.97 -1.66
C GLN A 137 -10.39 7.96 -0.32
N LYS A 138 -11.55 7.30 -0.24
CA LYS A 138 -12.28 7.10 1.04
C LYS A 138 -11.41 6.38 2.07
N VAL A 139 -10.73 5.30 1.65
CA VAL A 139 -9.83 4.53 2.54
C VAL A 139 -8.62 5.37 2.95
N VAL A 140 -8.05 6.12 2.01
CA VAL A 140 -6.92 7.03 2.27
C VAL A 140 -7.31 8.12 3.27
N ASP A 141 -8.46 8.76 3.10
CA ASP A 141 -8.93 9.84 3.98
C ASP A 141 -9.24 9.31 5.37
N TRP A 142 -9.86 8.13 5.45
CA TRP A 142 -10.11 7.44 6.72
C TRP A 142 -8.79 7.16 7.47
N ALA A 143 -7.79 6.58 6.80
CA ALA A 143 -6.51 6.27 7.43
C ALA A 143 -5.75 7.52 7.88
N ARG A 144 -5.83 8.61 7.11
CA ARG A 144 -5.25 9.91 7.50
C ARG A 144 -5.87 10.49 8.76
N GLY A 145 -7.18 10.36 8.92
CA GLY A 145 -7.94 10.81 10.09
C GLY A 145 -7.80 9.90 11.30
N THR A 146 -7.28 8.68 11.12
CA THR A 146 -7.15 7.69 12.19
C THR A 146 -6.01 8.06 13.14
N ASP A 147 -6.20 7.73 14.42
CA ASP A 147 -5.13 7.81 15.42
C ASP A 147 -4.09 6.69 15.16
N LEU A 148 -3.00 7.06 14.50
CA LEU A 148 -1.86 6.19 14.24
C LEU A 148 -0.98 5.99 15.50
N GLY A 149 -1.06 6.89 16.46
CA GLY A 149 -0.29 6.83 17.71
C GLY A 149 -0.66 5.64 18.58
N SER A 150 -1.86 5.09 18.42
CA SER A 150 -2.27 3.89 19.12
C SER A 150 -1.78 2.58 18.49
N ILE A 151 -1.16 2.62 17.30
CA ILE A 151 -0.61 1.43 16.63
C ILE A 151 0.82 1.21 17.09
N GLN A 152 1.04 0.14 17.86
CA GLN A 152 2.35 -0.19 18.45
C GLN A 152 3.12 -1.25 17.65
N THR A 153 2.57 -1.73 16.54
CA THR A 153 3.22 -2.71 15.66
C THR A 153 4.48 -2.10 15.03
N PRO A 154 5.65 -2.76 15.09
CA PRO A 154 6.89 -2.31 14.45
C PRO A 154 6.69 -1.94 12.98
N LEU A 155 7.31 -0.83 12.53
CA LEU A 155 7.13 -0.28 11.20
C LEU A 155 8.45 0.01 10.50
N ALA A 156 8.67 -0.57 9.32
CA ALA A 156 9.65 -0.05 8.37
C ALA A 156 8.93 0.56 7.16
N MET A 157 9.41 1.71 6.72
CA MET A 157 8.83 2.42 5.59
C MET A 157 9.92 2.84 4.60
N MET A 158 9.64 2.67 3.32
CA MET A 158 10.43 3.20 2.21
C MET A 158 9.52 3.99 1.28
N CYS A 159 9.90 5.21 0.94
CA CYS A 159 9.17 6.06 0.00
C CYS A 159 10.14 7.02 -0.70
N MET A 160 10.03 7.13 -2.02
CA MET A 160 10.82 8.10 -2.76
C MET A 160 10.36 9.54 -2.45
N LYS A 161 11.30 10.44 -2.23
CA LYS A 161 11.02 11.85 -1.93
C LYS A 161 10.16 12.52 -3.02
N ASN A 162 10.39 12.18 -4.27
CA ASN A 162 9.72 12.76 -5.44
C ASN A 162 8.72 11.78 -6.08
N ASP A 163 8.17 10.84 -5.29
CA ASP A 163 7.18 9.87 -5.79
C ASP A 163 6.14 10.54 -6.69
N PRO A 164 5.91 10.03 -7.91
CA PRO A 164 5.00 10.68 -8.88
C PRO A 164 3.53 10.51 -8.54
N THR A 165 3.17 9.53 -7.72
CA THR A 165 1.78 9.11 -7.46
C THR A 165 1.29 9.54 -6.08
N VAL A 166 2.11 9.34 -5.04
CA VAL A 166 1.74 9.67 -3.66
C VAL A 166 2.52 10.85 -3.12
N ASN A 167 1.97 11.49 -2.08
CA ASN A 167 2.61 12.59 -1.40
C ASN A 167 3.58 12.06 -0.33
N ALA A 168 4.87 12.12 -0.61
CA ALA A 168 5.91 11.63 0.29
C ALA A 168 5.92 12.34 1.66
N ASN A 169 5.54 13.62 1.73
CA ASN A 169 5.43 14.34 3.01
C ASN A 169 4.26 13.80 3.85
N ALA A 170 3.15 13.39 3.21
CA ALA A 170 2.05 12.76 3.93
C ALA A 170 2.45 11.37 4.45
N ALA A 171 3.22 10.60 3.67
CA ALA A 171 3.79 9.33 4.11
C ALA A 171 4.74 9.53 5.31
N LYS A 172 5.62 10.53 5.25
CA LYS A 172 6.53 10.88 6.36
C LYS A 172 5.74 11.30 7.61
N ASN A 173 4.72 12.13 7.46
CA ASN A 173 3.86 12.54 8.59
C ASN A 173 3.14 11.33 9.23
N ALA A 174 2.64 10.39 8.43
CA ALA A 174 2.03 9.18 8.94
C ALA A 174 3.04 8.32 9.72
N PHE A 175 4.27 8.19 9.20
CA PHE A 175 5.37 7.52 9.89
C PHE A 175 5.71 8.19 11.24
N GLU A 176 5.79 9.50 11.28
CA GLU A 176 6.08 10.26 12.51
C GLU A 176 4.99 10.04 13.58
N ARG A 177 3.71 10.03 13.15
CA ARG A 177 2.54 9.79 14.01
C ARG A 177 2.38 8.34 14.44
N TRP A 178 3.06 7.38 13.80
CA TRP A 178 2.96 5.97 14.15
C TRP A 178 3.53 5.69 15.53
N GLY A 179 2.77 5.00 16.41
CA GLY A 179 3.05 4.90 17.83
C GLY A 179 4.12 3.89 18.22
N ALA A 180 4.56 3.01 17.32
CA ALA A 180 5.55 1.98 17.66
C ALA A 180 6.89 2.59 18.09
N ALA A 181 7.49 2.05 19.15
CA ALA A 181 8.83 2.41 19.56
C ALA A 181 9.89 1.96 18.54
N MET A 182 9.68 0.79 17.91
CA MET A 182 10.54 0.29 16.85
C MET A 182 9.98 0.70 15.50
N LYS A 183 10.54 1.75 14.91
CA LYS A 183 10.19 2.18 13.56
C LYS A 183 11.39 2.74 12.80
N SER A 184 11.48 2.47 11.51
CA SER A 184 12.56 2.91 10.63
C SER A 184 12.02 3.47 9.32
N ASN A 185 12.37 4.71 8.99
CA ASN A 185 12.16 5.30 7.67
C ASN A 185 13.46 5.10 6.87
N ILE A 186 13.46 4.09 6.01
CA ILE A 186 14.66 3.61 5.31
C ILE A 186 14.81 4.40 4.00
N PRO A 187 15.96 5.05 3.79
CA PRO A 187 16.22 5.76 2.55
C PRO A 187 16.38 4.79 1.38
N ILE A 188 15.80 5.17 0.23
CA ILE A 188 16.00 4.43 -1.03
C ILE A 188 17.26 4.98 -1.70
N ARG A 189 18.18 4.08 -2.07
CA ARG A 189 19.33 4.47 -2.89
C ARG A 189 18.84 4.91 -4.27
N GLN A 190 19.10 6.14 -4.63
CA GLN A 190 18.77 6.67 -5.95
C GLN A 190 19.99 6.48 -6.86
N ASN A 191 19.86 5.59 -7.84
CA ASN A 191 20.84 5.41 -8.90
C ASN A 191 20.49 6.22 -10.16
N SER A 192 19.32 6.87 -10.18
CA SER A 192 18.83 7.72 -11.27
C SER A 192 17.98 8.86 -10.72
N ASP A 193 17.88 9.96 -11.48
CA ASP A 193 16.99 11.10 -11.15
C ASP A 193 15.51 10.77 -11.31
N ASN A 194 15.17 9.60 -11.82
CA ASN A 194 13.80 9.16 -12.04
C ASN A 194 13.18 8.64 -10.75
N ALA A 195 12.17 9.35 -10.27
CA ALA A 195 11.35 8.90 -9.17
C ALA A 195 10.26 7.95 -9.67
N GLU A 196 10.18 6.78 -9.07
CA GLU A 196 9.21 5.74 -9.38
C GLU A 196 8.29 5.51 -8.18
N HIS A 197 7.02 5.23 -8.46
CA HIS A 197 6.06 4.87 -7.41
C HIS A 197 6.28 3.43 -6.94
N VAL A 198 6.43 2.51 -7.86
CA VAL A 198 6.82 1.12 -7.59
C VAL A 198 8.30 0.97 -7.93
N PHE A 199 9.14 1.01 -6.91
CA PHE A 199 10.60 1.10 -7.05
C PHE A 199 11.32 -0.24 -6.86
N THR A 200 10.61 -1.34 -6.68
CA THR A 200 11.16 -2.69 -6.46
C THR A 200 10.37 -3.75 -7.23
N GLY A 201 10.99 -4.91 -7.44
CA GLY A 201 10.43 -6.02 -8.22
C GLY A 201 10.96 -6.07 -9.65
N HIS A 202 10.94 -7.28 -10.24
CA HIS A 202 11.53 -7.53 -11.56
C HIS A 202 11.02 -6.63 -12.69
N LEU A 203 9.79 -6.14 -12.60
CA LEU A 203 9.16 -5.35 -13.64
C LEU A 203 9.34 -3.84 -13.45
N ALA A 204 9.33 -3.38 -12.21
CA ALA A 204 9.26 -1.95 -11.92
C ALA A 204 10.59 -1.37 -11.41
N GLY A 205 11.38 -2.15 -10.67
CA GLY A 205 12.63 -1.68 -10.06
C GLY A 205 13.58 -2.82 -9.78
N PRO A 206 14.07 -3.56 -10.81
CA PRO A 206 14.96 -4.70 -10.60
C PRO A 206 16.23 -4.30 -9.84
N ASP A 207 16.81 -3.15 -10.16
CA ASP A 207 18.08 -2.66 -9.61
C ASP A 207 18.02 -2.35 -8.11
N ARG A 208 16.80 -2.18 -7.54
CA ARG A 208 16.59 -1.84 -6.13
C ARG A 208 15.99 -2.98 -5.33
N THR A 209 15.72 -4.10 -5.98
CA THR A 209 15.04 -5.22 -5.33
C THR A 209 15.89 -5.81 -4.22
N ASP A 210 17.16 -6.09 -4.49
CA ASP A 210 18.08 -6.69 -3.51
C ASP A 210 18.35 -5.74 -2.34
N ASP A 211 18.61 -4.47 -2.61
CA ASP A 211 18.79 -3.44 -1.57
C ASP A 211 17.54 -3.32 -0.67
N THR A 212 16.34 -3.38 -1.27
CA THR A 212 15.08 -3.34 -0.52
C THR A 212 14.90 -4.57 0.36
N VAL A 213 15.21 -5.75 -0.18
CA VAL A 213 15.15 -7.02 0.57
C VAL A 213 16.13 -7.00 1.72
N GLU A 214 17.38 -6.57 1.50
CA GLU A 214 18.41 -6.47 2.53
C GLU A 214 17.98 -5.52 3.65
N ALA A 215 17.52 -4.31 3.29
CA ALA A 215 17.12 -3.30 4.25
C ALA A 215 15.93 -3.73 5.13
N PHE A 216 14.90 -4.34 4.52
CA PHE A 216 13.78 -4.88 5.28
C PHE A 216 14.15 -6.11 6.10
N SER A 217 15.03 -6.98 5.60
CA SER A 217 15.54 -8.11 6.37
C SER A 217 16.36 -7.66 7.58
N ALA A 218 17.20 -6.64 7.43
CA ALA A 218 17.92 -6.05 8.54
C ALA A 218 17.00 -5.47 9.63
N PHE A 219 15.89 -4.82 9.22
CA PHE A 219 14.87 -4.34 10.15
C PHE A 219 14.15 -5.48 10.88
N LEU A 220 13.84 -6.56 10.17
CA LEU A 220 13.12 -7.71 10.74
C LEU A 220 13.99 -8.58 11.67
N LYS A 221 15.30 -8.59 11.48
CA LYS A 221 16.22 -9.47 12.21
C LYS A 221 16.08 -9.43 13.75
N PRO A 222 15.92 -8.28 14.43
CA PRO A 222 15.67 -8.24 15.87
C PRO A 222 14.22 -8.55 16.28
N ILE A 223 13.30 -8.73 15.33
CA ILE A 223 11.86 -8.89 15.57
C ILE A 223 11.47 -10.36 15.41
N ILE A 224 11.99 -11.01 14.38
CA ILE A 224 11.68 -12.40 14.02
C ILE A 224 12.88 -13.25 14.42
N VAL A 225 12.63 -14.22 15.28
CA VAL A 225 13.66 -15.16 15.79
C VAL A 225 13.67 -16.42 14.94
#